data_b351c0bf37f200d808e476dbe93fb135
#
_entry.id   b351c0bf37f200d808e476dbe93fb135
#
_cell.length_a   1.000
_cell.length_b   1.000
_cell.length_c   1.000
_cell.angle_alpha   90.00
_cell.angle_beta   90.00
_cell.angle_gamma   90.00
#
_symmetry.space_group_name_H-M   'P 1'
#
loop_
_entity.id
_entity.type
_entity.pdbx_description
1 polymer ?
#
loop_
_entity_poly.entity_id
_entity_poly.type
_entity_poly.pdbx_seq_one_letter_code
_entity_poly.pdbx_strand_id
1 'polypeptide(L)'
;MRQEKHNYDKDFYKWAYAQADLLKSKEFEKIDLQNLIEEVESLGKSEKHALESQIIRLLLHMLKIEYQPKKRTKSWDRSILNARIEIDRKVKQNPSLKKELKNLIQESFTY
;
A
#
# COMPACT_ATOMS: atom_id res chain seq x y z
N MET A 1 -26.51 -1.64 16.54
CA MET A 1 -25.32 -2.43 16.31
C MET A 1 -25.35 -3.21 15.00
N ARG A 2 -26.44 -3.91 14.73
CA ARG A 2 -26.57 -4.61 13.44
C ARG A 2 -26.64 -3.67 12.25
N GLN A 3 -27.13 -2.44 12.45
CA GLN A 3 -27.21 -1.44 11.39
C GLN A 3 -25.84 -0.97 10.91
N GLU A 4 -24.88 -0.89 11.83
CA GLU A 4 -23.51 -0.47 11.49
C GLU A 4 -22.80 -1.51 10.64
N LYS A 5 -22.99 -2.80 10.94
CA LYS A 5 -22.45 -3.89 10.13
C LYS A 5 -23.07 -3.94 8.74
N HIS A 6 -24.38 -3.68 8.66
CA HIS A 6 -25.06 -3.57 7.37
C HIS A 6 -24.50 -2.40 6.56
N ASN A 7 -24.18 -1.27 7.21
CA ASN A 7 -23.65 -0.11 6.55
C ASN A 7 -22.23 -0.36 6.02
N TYR A 8 -21.44 -1.19 6.67
CA TYR A 8 -20.10 -1.53 6.20
C TYR A 8 -20.14 -2.08 4.77
N ASP A 9 -21.05 -3.00 4.51
CA ASP A 9 -21.19 -3.64 3.20
C ASP A 9 -21.96 -2.81 2.18
N LYS A 10 -22.96 -2.06 2.65
CA LYS A 10 -23.88 -1.33 1.75
C LYS A 10 -23.47 0.11 1.54
N ASP A 11 -22.89 0.75 2.53
CA ASP A 11 -22.53 2.15 2.49
C ASP A 11 -21.28 2.36 3.34
N PHE A 12 -20.16 2.07 2.74
CA PHE A 12 -18.87 2.13 3.42
C PHE A 12 -18.55 3.54 3.95
N TYR A 13 -18.86 4.56 3.16
CA TYR A 13 -18.62 5.96 3.55
C TYR A 13 -19.38 6.30 4.84
N LYS A 14 -20.64 5.97 4.88
CA LYS A 14 -21.50 6.22 6.05
C LYS A 14 -21.02 5.42 7.26
N TRP A 15 -20.66 4.17 7.05
CA TRP A 15 -20.12 3.32 8.10
C TRP A 15 -18.85 3.93 8.70
N ALA A 16 -17.91 4.38 7.85
CA ALA A 16 -16.63 4.93 8.32
C ALA A 16 -16.83 6.16 9.19
N TYR A 17 -17.70 7.08 8.79
CA TYR A 17 -17.99 8.26 9.60
C TYR A 17 -18.74 7.93 10.89
N ALA A 18 -19.62 6.92 10.85
CA ALA A 18 -20.29 6.47 12.07
C ALA A 18 -19.28 5.92 13.09
N GLN A 19 -18.32 5.13 12.62
CA GLN A 19 -17.25 4.61 13.49
C GLN A 19 -16.39 5.76 14.03
N ALA A 20 -16.04 6.72 13.21
CA ALA A 20 -15.26 7.87 13.62
C ALA A 20 -15.99 8.66 14.73
N ASP A 21 -17.29 8.84 14.58
CA ASP A 21 -18.11 9.56 15.59
C ASP A 21 -18.15 8.81 16.92
N LEU A 22 -18.29 7.48 16.85
CA LEU A 22 -18.27 6.63 18.04
C LEU A 22 -16.93 6.70 18.77
N LEU A 23 -15.83 6.72 18.01
CA LEU A 23 -14.50 6.88 18.58
C LEU A 23 -14.32 8.25 19.24
N LYS A 24 -14.79 9.31 18.58
CA LYS A 24 -14.70 10.68 19.11
C LYS A 24 -15.47 10.83 20.42
N SER A 25 -16.64 10.20 20.50
CA SER A 25 -17.49 10.23 21.70
C SER A 25 -17.07 9.19 22.75
N LYS A 26 -16.05 8.40 22.45
CA LYS A 26 -15.53 7.34 23.33
C LYS A 26 -16.55 6.24 23.66
N GLU A 27 -17.49 6.01 22.75
CA GLU A 27 -18.48 4.94 22.90
C GLU A 27 -17.93 3.64 22.31
N PHE A 28 -16.89 3.12 22.92
CA PHE A 28 -16.10 1.99 22.42
C PHE A 28 -16.88 0.68 22.32
N GLU A 29 -17.88 0.50 23.18
CA GLU A 29 -18.71 -0.72 23.16
C GLU A 29 -19.64 -0.76 21.94
N LYS A 30 -19.83 0.36 21.24
CA LYS A 30 -20.72 0.46 20.09
C LYS A 30 -20.00 0.34 18.76
N ILE A 31 -18.66 0.42 18.75
CA ILE A 31 -17.90 0.37 17.50
C ILE A 31 -17.97 -1.03 16.86
N ASP A 32 -17.89 -1.06 15.56
CA ASP A 32 -17.79 -2.29 14.79
C ASP A 32 -16.34 -2.74 14.76
N LEU A 33 -15.87 -3.30 15.86
CA LEU A 33 -14.46 -3.58 16.09
C LEU A 33 -13.85 -4.50 15.05
N GLN A 34 -14.56 -5.55 14.66
CA GLN A 34 -14.02 -6.53 13.70
C GLN A 34 -13.74 -5.90 12.35
N ASN A 35 -14.68 -5.16 11.81
CA ASN A 35 -14.50 -4.49 10.53
C ASN A 35 -13.50 -3.34 10.64
N LEU A 36 -13.47 -2.66 11.79
CA LEU A 36 -12.52 -1.58 12.00
C LEU A 36 -11.08 -2.12 12.00
N ILE A 37 -10.85 -3.27 12.65
CA ILE A 37 -9.55 -3.93 12.62
C ILE A 37 -9.14 -4.26 11.19
N GLU A 38 -10.04 -4.85 10.41
CA GLU A 38 -9.76 -5.18 9.01
C GLU A 38 -9.39 -3.96 8.19
N GLU A 39 -10.07 -2.84 8.42
CA GLU A 39 -9.78 -1.60 7.69
C GLU A 39 -8.44 -1.02 8.08
N VAL A 40 -8.10 -1.06 9.37
CA VAL A 40 -6.79 -0.59 9.83
C VAL A 40 -5.67 -1.45 9.24
N GLU A 41 -5.83 -2.77 9.26
CA GLU A 41 -4.87 -3.67 8.63
C GLU A 41 -4.74 -3.44 7.13
N SER A 42 -5.86 -3.14 6.47
CA SER A 42 -5.87 -2.84 5.03
C SER A 42 -5.05 -1.60 4.70
N LEU A 43 -5.04 -0.59 5.58
CA LEU A 43 -4.20 0.59 5.39
C LEU A 43 -2.72 0.21 5.37
N GLY A 44 -2.30 -0.68 6.29
CA GLY A 44 -0.93 -1.18 6.32
C GLY A 44 -0.58 -1.99 5.08
N LYS A 45 -1.47 -2.87 4.67
CA LYS A 45 -1.29 -3.67 3.46
C LYS A 45 -1.18 -2.81 2.22
N SER A 46 -1.96 -1.73 2.13
CA SER A 46 -1.89 -0.78 1.01
C SER A 46 -0.54 -0.11 0.92
N GLU A 47 0.08 0.25 2.05
CA GLU A 47 1.42 0.83 2.06
C GLU A 47 2.46 -0.17 1.54
N LYS A 48 2.37 -1.42 1.97
CA LYS A 48 3.25 -2.49 1.49
C LYS A 48 3.08 -2.73 -0.01
N HIS A 49 1.83 -2.83 -0.48
CA HIS A 49 1.54 -3.03 -1.90
C HIS A 49 2.02 -1.88 -2.76
N ALA A 50 1.89 -0.65 -2.28
CA ALA A 50 2.38 0.52 -3.00
C ALA A 50 3.90 0.44 -3.18
N LEU A 51 4.62 0.04 -2.14
CA LEU A 51 6.07 -0.16 -2.20
C LEU A 51 6.43 -1.27 -3.19
N GLU A 52 5.78 -2.43 -3.08
CA GLU A 52 6.02 -3.57 -3.97
C GLU A 52 5.80 -3.21 -5.43
N SER A 53 4.73 -2.46 -5.72
CA SER A 53 4.40 -2.04 -7.08
C SER A 53 5.48 -1.16 -7.67
N GLN A 54 6.05 -0.25 -6.89
CA GLN A 54 7.12 0.62 -7.35
C GLN A 54 8.44 -0.15 -7.58
N ILE A 55 8.71 -1.13 -6.74
CA ILE A 55 9.90 -2.00 -6.91
C ILE A 55 9.77 -2.80 -8.20
N ILE A 56 8.62 -3.39 -8.46
CA ILE A 56 8.37 -4.15 -9.69
C ILE A 56 8.53 -3.24 -10.91
N ARG A 57 7.99 -2.04 -10.84
CA ARG A 57 8.11 -1.05 -11.91
C ARG A 57 9.57 -0.71 -12.20
N LEU A 58 10.35 -0.48 -11.15
CA LEU A 58 11.78 -0.18 -11.27
C LEU A 58 12.52 -1.31 -11.94
N LEU A 59 12.35 -2.54 -11.43
CA LEU A 59 13.03 -3.73 -11.95
C LEU A 59 12.64 -4.01 -13.40
N LEU A 60 11.37 -3.87 -13.73
CA LEU A 60 10.87 -4.09 -15.08
C LEU A 60 11.52 -3.13 -16.08
N HIS A 61 11.61 -1.84 -15.74
CA HIS A 61 12.22 -0.86 -16.62
C HIS A 61 13.73 -1.04 -16.72
N MET A 62 14.39 -1.45 -15.65
CA MET A 62 15.82 -1.77 -15.69
C MET A 62 16.09 -2.96 -16.60
N LEU A 63 15.24 -3.99 -16.54
CA LEU A 63 15.35 -5.15 -17.43
C LEU A 63 15.13 -4.76 -18.91
N LYS A 64 14.15 -3.90 -19.15
CA LYS A 64 13.89 -3.42 -20.51
C LYS A 64 15.11 -2.71 -21.11
N ILE A 65 15.77 -1.87 -20.32
CA ILE A 65 16.97 -1.15 -20.75
C ILE A 65 18.10 -2.14 -21.04
N GLU A 66 18.27 -3.14 -20.19
CA GLU A 66 19.33 -4.15 -20.35
C GLU A 66 19.14 -4.99 -21.60
N TYR A 67 17.91 -5.46 -21.86
CA TYR A 67 17.64 -6.37 -22.98
C TYR A 67 17.21 -5.68 -24.26
N GLN A 68 16.77 -4.44 -24.19
CA GLN A 68 16.34 -3.67 -25.36
C GLN A 68 16.90 -2.24 -25.31
N PRO A 69 18.23 -2.07 -25.22
CA PRO A 69 18.82 -0.75 -25.04
C PRO A 69 18.50 0.21 -26.18
N LYS A 70 18.31 -0.30 -27.40
CA LYS A 70 17.97 0.53 -28.57
C LYS A 70 16.58 1.13 -28.50
N LYS A 71 15.70 0.56 -27.66
CA LYS A 71 14.35 1.05 -27.47
C LYS A 71 14.22 1.97 -26.25
N ARG A 72 15.32 2.25 -25.58
CA ARG A 72 15.34 3.13 -24.42
C ARG A 72 14.86 4.53 -24.80
N THR A 73 13.92 5.03 -24.01
CA THR A 73 13.34 6.37 -24.20
C THR A 73 13.48 7.18 -22.92
N LYS A 74 13.27 8.50 -23.04
CA LYS A 74 13.22 9.37 -21.86
C LYS A 74 12.08 8.97 -20.92
N SER A 75 11.01 8.39 -21.48
CA SER A 75 9.90 7.87 -20.70
C SER A 75 10.33 6.75 -19.76
N TRP A 76 11.20 5.84 -20.23
CA TRP A 76 11.73 4.76 -19.38
C TRP A 76 12.60 5.33 -18.27
N ASP A 77 13.47 6.29 -18.60
CA ASP A 77 14.34 6.93 -17.61
C ASP A 77 13.52 7.67 -16.55
N ARG A 78 12.45 8.32 -16.96
CA ARG A 78 11.54 9.02 -16.05
C ARG A 78 10.81 8.04 -15.13
N SER A 79 10.38 6.90 -15.67
CA SER A 79 9.73 5.86 -14.88
C SER A 79 10.64 5.30 -13.79
N ILE A 80 11.92 5.09 -14.12
CA ILE A 80 12.93 4.62 -13.16
C ILE A 80 13.12 5.67 -12.06
N LEU A 81 13.28 6.92 -12.44
CA LEU A 81 13.48 8.01 -11.47
C LEU A 81 12.27 8.14 -10.54
N ASN A 82 11.07 8.15 -11.10
CA ASN A 82 9.85 8.26 -10.33
C ASN A 82 9.67 7.08 -9.37
N ALA A 83 9.98 5.87 -9.84
CA ALA A 83 9.90 4.67 -8.99
C ALA A 83 10.87 4.77 -7.81
N ARG A 84 12.11 5.22 -8.05
CA ARG A 84 13.11 5.41 -6.98
C ARG A 84 12.65 6.43 -5.94
N ILE A 85 12.09 7.55 -6.40
CA ILE A 85 11.58 8.60 -5.52
C ILE A 85 10.44 8.05 -4.65
N GLU A 86 9.51 7.32 -5.24
CA GLU A 86 8.37 6.75 -4.51
C GLU A 86 8.81 5.67 -3.53
N ILE A 87 9.76 4.82 -3.90
CA ILE A 87 10.32 3.79 -2.99
C ILE A 87 10.96 4.47 -1.79
N ASP A 88 11.80 5.47 -2.03
CA ASP A 88 12.47 6.21 -0.97
C ASP A 88 11.46 6.88 -0.03
N ARG A 89 10.44 7.51 -0.59
CA ARG A 89 9.38 8.18 0.18
C ARG A 89 8.63 7.18 1.06
N LYS A 90 8.23 6.04 0.49
CA LYS A 90 7.48 5.01 1.22
C LYS A 90 8.30 4.40 2.35
N VAL A 91 9.59 4.14 2.10
CA VAL A 91 10.49 3.60 3.13
C VAL A 91 10.71 4.61 4.24
N LYS A 92 10.83 5.91 3.91
CA LYS A 92 10.98 6.96 4.92
C LYS A 92 9.72 7.13 5.77
N GLN A 93 8.55 7.01 5.15
CA GLN A 93 7.28 7.06 5.86
C GLN A 93 7.05 5.82 6.74
N ASN A 94 7.60 4.69 6.31
CA ASN A 94 7.37 3.39 6.93
C ASN A 94 8.69 2.64 7.08
N PRO A 95 9.55 3.05 8.03
CA PRO A 95 10.90 2.43 8.16
C PRO A 95 10.87 0.90 8.34
N SER A 96 9.81 0.37 8.96
CA SER A 96 9.66 -1.08 9.14
C SER A 96 9.53 -1.84 7.83
N LEU A 97 9.12 -1.16 6.75
CA LEU A 97 9.03 -1.78 5.43
C LEU A 97 10.40 -2.01 4.79
N LYS A 98 11.46 -1.41 5.33
CA LYS A 98 12.81 -1.62 4.83
C LYS A 98 13.21 -3.10 4.88
N LYS A 99 12.81 -3.79 5.94
CA LYS A 99 13.04 -5.22 6.10
C LYS A 99 12.24 -6.02 5.06
N GLU A 100 10.99 -5.61 4.82
CA GLU A 100 10.13 -6.24 3.82
C GLU A 100 10.71 -6.07 2.43
N LEU A 101 11.25 -4.89 2.13
CA LEU A 101 11.92 -4.61 0.86
C LEU A 101 13.07 -5.57 0.62
N LYS A 102 13.89 -5.79 1.64
CA LYS A 102 15.03 -6.70 1.59
C LYS A 102 14.58 -8.14 1.28
N ASN A 103 13.53 -8.59 1.97
CA ASN A 103 12.97 -9.92 1.77
C ASN A 103 12.39 -10.09 0.37
N LEU A 104 11.69 -9.09 -0.13
CA LEU A 104 11.11 -9.11 -1.47
C LEU A 104 12.18 -9.23 -2.55
N ILE A 105 13.27 -8.47 -2.42
CA ILE A 105 14.39 -8.54 -3.36
C ILE A 105 15.03 -9.91 -3.32
N GLN A 106 15.27 -10.47 -2.14
CA GLN A 106 15.86 -11.81 -2.01
C GLN A 106 14.97 -12.88 -2.64
N GLU A 107 13.68 -12.83 -2.41
CA GLU A 107 12.73 -13.77 -2.99
C GLU A 107 12.73 -13.69 -4.52
N SER A 108 12.89 -12.48 -5.07
CA SER A 108 12.91 -12.26 -6.51
C SER A 108 14.14 -12.89 -7.18
N PHE A 109 15.22 -13.07 -6.44
CA PHE A 109 16.48 -13.59 -6.97
C PHE A 109 16.77 -15.03 -6.58
N THR A 110 15.85 -15.71 -5.88
CA THR A 110 16.05 -17.13 -5.49
C THR A 110 15.55 -18.13 -6.52
N TYR A 111 15.06 -17.70 -7.63
CA TYR A 111 14.64 -18.61 -8.71
C TYR A 111 15.77 -18.93 -9.64
#